data_325096efa232faaa8ff72c19fb05f90a
#
_entry.id   325096efa232faaa8ff72c19fb05f90a
#
_cell.length_a   1.000
_cell.length_b   1.000
_cell.length_c   1.000
_cell.angle_alpha   90.00
_cell.angle_beta   90.00
_cell.angle_gamma   90.00
#
_symmetry.space_group_name_H-M   'P 1'
#
loop_
_entity.id
_entity.type
_entity.pdbx_description
1 polymer ?
#
loop_
_entity_poly.entity_id
_entity_poly.type
_entity_poly.pdbx_seq_one_letter_code
_entity_poly.pdbx_strand_id
1 'polypeptide(L)'
;MSFHSVCIDTDISMANSLRRIMIAEVPTLCIDIVEFEENSTVLADEFIAHRLGLIPLRSGRKMDRWQYNHACDCEDFCDACSVRFSLDCSFDSLAEKRGVNPNDVLVLTVTSQDLKSHNPNVEPCHYSSERDRIDSRDGHGIPIVALGPGQSIKLEAIAKKGIAKSIW
;
A
#
# COMPACT_ATOMS: atom_id res chain seq x y z
N MET A 1 -6.38 5.24 -11.81
CA MET A 1 -6.82 6.58 -12.24
C MET A 1 -5.75 7.18 -13.12
N SER A 2 -6.00 7.43 -14.39
CA SER A 2 -5.07 8.17 -15.25
C SER A 2 -5.52 9.63 -15.27
N PHE A 3 -4.58 10.53 -14.98
CA PHE A 3 -4.80 11.97 -15.08
C PHE A 3 -4.25 12.45 -16.41
N HIS A 4 -5.11 13.02 -17.24
CA HIS A 4 -4.72 13.68 -18.46
C HIS A 4 -5.00 15.18 -18.29
N SER A 5 -3.94 16.00 -18.31
CA SER A 5 -4.05 17.44 -18.34
C SER A 5 -3.49 17.96 -19.65
N VAL A 6 -4.21 18.89 -20.30
CA VAL A 6 -3.76 19.57 -21.51
C VAL A 6 -3.48 21.01 -21.15
N CYS A 7 -2.22 21.42 -21.29
CA CYS A 7 -1.82 22.81 -21.11
C CYS A 7 -1.79 23.48 -22.49
N ILE A 8 -2.61 24.53 -22.67
CA ILE A 8 -2.68 25.32 -23.91
C ILE A 8 -1.94 26.64 -23.67
N ASP A 9 -1.18 27.10 -24.65
CA ASP A 9 -0.40 28.35 -24.62
C ASP A 9 0.62 28.44 -23.45
N THR A 10 1.25 27.30 -23.12
CA THR A 10 2.30 27.26 -22.10
C THR A 10 3.62 26.79 -22.69
N ASP A 11 4.72 27.27 -22.11
CA ASP A 11 6.06 26.83 -22.45
C ASP A 11 6.31 25.40 -21.92
N ILE A 12 7.10 24.63 -22.66
CA ILE A 12 7.50 23.25 -22.28
C ILE A 12 8.19 23.22 -20.91
N SER A 13 8.94 24.26 -20.56
CA SER A 13 9.61 24.36 -19.27
C SER A 13 8.60 24.46 -18.12
N MET A 14 7.51 25.22 -18.29
CA MET A 14 6.40 25.32 -17.32
C MET A 14 5.69 23.98 -17.15
N ALA A 15 5.34 23.32 -18.23
CA ALA A 15 4.69 22.01 -18.21
C ALA A 15 5.56 20.96 -17.50
N ASN A 16 6.87 20.95 -17.76
CA ASN A 16 7.81 20.05 -17.10
C ASN A 16 8.01 20.38 -15.62
N SER A 17 8.04 21.67 -15.26
CA SER A 17 8.13 22.11 -13.87
C SER A 17 6.90 21.63 -13.07
N LEU A 18 5.70 21.79 -13.61
CA LEU A 18 4.45 21.30 -13.01
C LEU A 18 4.47 19.78 -12.82
N ARG A 19 4.89 19.05 -13.84
CA ARG A 19 5.04 17.59 -13.77
C ARG A 19 5.98 17.17 -12.63
N ARG A 20 7.14 17.82 -12.53
CA ARG A 20 8.14 17.53 -11.47
C ARG A 20 7.63 17.86 -10.08
N ILE A 21 6.94 18.99 -9.91
CA ILE A 21 6.34 19.37 -8.62
C ILE A 21 5.27 18.36 -8.20
N MET A 22 4.38 17.98 -9.11
CA MET A 22 3.33 16.99 -8.82
C MET A 22 3.90 15.63 -8.37
N ILE A 23 5.03 15.22 -8.91
CA ILE A 23 5.65 13.93 -8.57
C ILE A 23 6.47 14.01 -7.26
N ALA A 24 7.21 15.11 -7.05
CA ALA A 24 8.23 15.17 -6.01
C ALA A 24 7.85 15.97 -4.77
N GLU A 25 6.94 16.96 -4.89
CA GLU A 25 6.70 17.94 -3.83
C GLU A 25 5.29 17.88 -3.22
N VAL A 26 4.36 17.12 -3.84
CA VAL A 26 3.02 16.97 -3.28
C VAL A 26 3.08 15.99 -2.11
N PRO A 27 2.68 16.42 -0.89
CA PRO A 27 2.66 15.54 0.26
C PRO A 27 1.69 14.38 0.08
N THR A 28 2.15 13.17 0.38
CA THR A 28 1.34 11.95 0.31
C THR A 28 1.57 11.09 1.54
N LEU A 29 0.66 10.13 1.80
CA LEU A 29 0.89 9.06 2.76
C LEU A 29 1.57 7.89 2.05
N CYS A 30 2.60 7.36 2.68
CA CYS A 30 3.31 6.17 2.21
C CYS A 30 3.67 5.28 3.41
N ILE A 31 3.61 3.98 3.23
CA ILE A 31 4.14 3.02 4.20
C ILE A 31 5.66 3.16 4.20
N ASP A 32 6.23 3.48 5.37
CA ASP A 32 7.65 3.77 5.54
C ASP A 32 8.34 2.75 6.46
N ILE A 33 7.63 2.26 7.48
CA ILE A 33 8.16 1.29 8.41
C ILE A 33 7.29 0.03 8.34
N VAL A 34 7.94 -1.13 8.36
CA VAL A 34 7.28 -2.43 8.40
C VAL A 34 7.96 -3.28 9.46
N GLU A 35 7.18 -3.75 10.42
CA GLU A 35 7.63 -4.64 11.49
C GLU A 35 7.08 -6.03 11.23
N PHE A 36 7.96 -7.01 11.05
CA PHE A 36 7.58 -8.39 10.82
C PHE A 36 7.53 -9.16 12.14
N GLU A 37 6.39 -9.74 12.45
CA GLU A 37 6.27 -10.71 13.54
C GLU A 37 6.58 -12.12 13.04
N GLU A 38 6.11 -12.46 11.85
CA GLU A 38 6.32 -13.77 11.22
C GLU A 38 6.38 -13.63 9.70
N ASN A 39 7.39 -14.26 9.10
CA ASN A 39 7.50 -14.41 7.66
C ASN A 39 8.05 -15.79 7.30
N SER A 40 7.19 -16.72 6.91
CA SER A 40 7.59 -18.03 6.40
C SER A 40 7.52 -18.12 4.87
N THR A 41 7.40 -16.99 4.19
CA THR A 41 7.34 -16.93 2.72
C THR A 41 8.73 -17.07 2.10
N VAL A 42 8.77 -17.22 0.78
CA VAL A 42 10.04 -17.33 0.03
C VAL A 42 10.74 -15.96 -0.09
N LEU A 43 10.01 -14.86 0.05
CA LEU A 43 10.56 -13.51 -0.07
C LEU A 43 11.14 -13.02 1.26
N ALA A 44 12.32 -12.41 1.22
CA ALA A 44 12.90 -11.75 2.38
C ALA A 44 12.09 -10.51 2.77
N ASP A 45 12.16 -10.13 4.06
CA ASP A 45 11.37 -9.03 4.66
C ASP A 45 11.55 -7.71 3.92
N GLU A 46 12.78 -7.39 3.50
CA GLU A 46 13.07 -6.15 2.79
C GLU A 46 12.34 -6.05 1.45
N PHE A 47 12.19 -7.15 0.72
CA PHE A 47 11.46 -7.15 -0.55
C PHE A 47 9.96 -6.92 -0.34
N ILE A 48 9.40 -7.52 0.71
CA ILE A 48 8.00 -7.34 1.06
C ILE A 48 7.76 -5.90 1.55
N ALA A 49 8.64 -5.38 2.40
CA ALA A 49 8.57 -4.00 2.88
C ALA A 49 8.63 -2.99 1.72
N HIS A 50 9.56 -3.19 0.78
CA HIS A 50 9.65 -2.35 -0.42
C HIS A 50 8.36 -2.39 -1.26
N ARG A 51 7.76 -3.56 -1.45
CA ARG A 51 6.49 -3.70 -2.18
C ARG A 51 5.33 -3.02 -1.45
N LEU A 52 5.26 -3.13 -0.12
CA LEU A 52 4.27 -2.43 0.71
C LEU A 52 4.40 -0.92 0.59
N GLY A 53 5.63 -0.38 0.59
CA GLY A 53 5.90 1.04 0.40
C GLY A 53 5.42 1.59 -0.96
N LEU A 54 5.30 0.75 -1.98
CA LEU A 54 4.80 1.11 -3.30
C LEU A 54 3.28 1.04 -3.44
N ILE A 55 2.55 0.53 -2.44
CA ILE A 55 1.09 0.49 -2.47
C ILE A 55 0.53 1.90 -2.28
N PRO A 56 -0.24 2.44 -3.26
CA PRO A 56 -0.88 3.73 -3.10
C PRO A 56 -1.92 3.70 -1.97
N LEU A 57 -1.92 4.72 -1.14
CA LEU A 57 -2.89 4.90 -0.07
C LEU A 57 -3.87 6.02 -0.41
N ARG A 58 -5.16 5.75 -0.21
CA ARG A 58 -6.22 6.76 -0.35
C ARG A 58 -6.48 7.39 1.00
N SER A 59 -6.19 8.69 1.16
CA SER A 59 -6.35 9.44 2.41
C SER A 59 -7.52 10.44 2.40
N GLY A 60 -8.21 10.58 1.27
CA GLY A 60 -9.29 11.56 1.12
C GLY A 60 -8.81 13.02 1.30
N ARG A 61 -9.76 13.93 1.59
CA ARG A 61 -9.48 15.36 1.78
C ARG A 61 -8.90 15.72 3.16
N LYS A 62 -8.65 14.73 4.02
CA LYS A 62 -8.18 14.95 5.40
C LYS A 62 -6.66 15.03 5.52
N MET A 63 -5.95 14.94 4.38
CA MET A 63 -4.50 14.96 4.33
C MET A 63 -3.89 16.20 5.00
N ASP A 64 -4.57 17.36 4.93
CA ASP A 64 -4.10 18.62 5.52
C ASP A 64 -4.05 18.59 7.05
N ARG A 65 -4.82 17.72 7.69
CA ARG A 65 -4.86 17.57 9.16
C ARG A 65 -3.71 16.72 9.71
N TRP A 66 -3.02 15.98 8.86
CA TRP A 66 -1.93 15.11 9.27
C TRP A 66 -0.65 15.91 9.42
N GLN A 67 -0.04 15.78 10.58
CA GLN A 67 1.26 16.38 10.84
C GLN A 67 2.37 15.54 10.21
N TYR A 68 3.47 16.19 9.87
CA TYR A 68 4.70 15.46 9.56
C TYR A 68 5.26 14.83 10.84
N ASN A 69 5.85 13.66 10.75
CA ASN A 69 6.39 12.97 11.92
C ASN A 69 7.45 13.81 12.66
N HIS A 70 8.31 14.52 11.94
CA HIS A 70 9.34 15.39 12.52
C HIS A 70 8.78 16.68 13.16
N ALA A 71 7.53 17.03 12.89
CA ALA A 71 6.84 18.20 13.46
C ALA A 71 5.84 17.80 14.56
N CYS A 72 5.75 16.52 14.90
CA CYS A 72 4.89 15.99 15.95
C CYS A 72 5.67 15.83 17.24
N ASP A 73 5.10 16.23 18.36
CA ASP A 73 5.70 16.12 19.70
C ASP A 73 5.58 14.71 20.33
N CYS A 74 5.19 13.69 19.56
CA CYS A 74 5.11 12.32 20.05
C CYS A 74 6.49 11.66 20.07
N GLU A 75 6.70 10.69 20.98
CA GLU A 75 7.98 9.96 21.10
C GLU A 75 8.26 9.07 19.88
N ASP A 76 7.22 8.38 19.34
CA ASP A 76 7.35 7.50 18.18
C ASP A 76 6.33 7.83 17.10
N PHE A 77 5.12 7.25 17.19
CA PHE A 77 4.05 7.38 16.21
C PHE A 77 2.70 7.49 16.90
N CYS A 78 1.91 8.48 16.50
CA CYS A 78 0.57 8.70 17.02
C CYS A 78 -0.45 8.86 15.89
N ASP A 79 -1.73 8.81 16.22
CA ASP A 79 -2.83 8.92 15.25
C ASP A 79 -2.88 10.28 14.52
N ALA A 80 -2.13 11.30 14.97
CA ALA A 80 -2.03 12.59 14.31
C ALA A 80 -0.94 12.65 13.22
N CYS A 81 0.09 11.81 13.28
CA CYS A 81 1.21 11.81 12.34
C CYS A 81 1.38 10.51 11.56
N SER A 82 0.74 9.41 11.98
CA SER A 82 0.90 8.10 11.35
C SER A 82 -0.41 7.32 11.24
N VAL A 83 -0.43 6.33 10.37
CA VAL A 83 -1.51 5.33 10.25
C VAL A 83 -0.91 3.95 10.32
N ARG A 84 -1.48 3.11 11.19
CA ARG A 84 -1.09 1.70 11.30
C ARG A 84 -1.94 0.84 10.38
N PHE A 85 -1.28 -0.14 9.79
CA PHE A 85 -1.89 -1.21 9.01
C PHE A 85 -1.44 -2.53 9.58
N SER A 86 -2.30 -3.53 9.57
CA SER A 86 -1.96 -4.90 9.95
C SER A 86 -2.23 -5.85 8.80
N LEU A 87 -1.33 -6.80 8.61
CA LEU A 87 -1.47 -7.91 7.70
C LEU A 87 -1.25 -9.20 8.48
N ASP A 88 -2.25 -10.04 8.52
CA ASP A 88 -2.21 -11.36 9.15
C ASP A 88 -2.89 -12.35 8.21
N CYS A 89 -2.08 -13.13 7.51
CA CYS A 89 -2.52 -14.07 6.50
C CYS A 89 -1.74 -15.37 6.57
N SER A 90 -2.46 -16.49 6.68
CA SER A 90 -1.94 -17.82 6.45
C SER A 90 -2.54 -18.41 5.17
N PHE A 91 -1.88 -19.38 4.57
CA PHE A 91 -2.38 -20.07 3.38
C PHE A 91 -3.80 -20.61 3.61
N ASP A 92 -4.03 -21.27 4.76
CA ASP A 92 -5.33 -21.88 5.08
C ASP A 92 -6.42 -20.80 5.29
N SER A 93 -6.11 -19.70 5.97
CA SER A 93 -7.07 -18.60 6.17
C SER A 93 -7.45 -17.90 4.87
N LEU A 94 -6.49 -17.79 3.93
CA LEU A 94 -6.76 -17.23 2.60
C LEU A 94 -7.59 -18.18 1.74
N ALA A 95 -7.33 -19.49 1.79
CA ALA A 95 -8.10 -20.49 1.09
C ALA A 95 -9.58 -20.48 1.55
N GLU A 96 -9.80 -20.41 2.86
CA GLU A 96 -11.14 -20.31 3.45
C GLU A 96 -11.86 -19.02 3.01
N LYS A 97 -11.21 -17.86 3.12
CA LYS A 97 -11.76 -16.57 2.67
C LYS A 97 -12.16 -16.56 1.19
N ARG A 98 -11.41 -17.26 0.35
CA ARG A 98 -11.65 -17.32 -1.10
C ARG A 98 -12.54 -18.49 -1.52
N GLY A 99 -12.93 -19.34 -0.59
CA GLY A 99 -13.79 -20.52 -0.85
C GLY A 99 -13.11 -21.57 -1.74
N VAL A 100 -11.78 -21.68 -1.65
CA VAL A 100 -10.97 -22.61 -2.44
C VAL A 100 -10.47 -23.73 -1.53
N ASN A 101 -10.52 -24.99 -2.00
CA ASN A 101 -9.95 -26.10 -1.25
C ASN A 101 -8.43 -26.00 -1.20
N PRO A 102 -7.79 -26.04 -0.02
CA PRO A 102 -6.34 -25.95 0.13
C PRO A 102 -5.57 -27.02 -0.65
N ASN A 103 -6.20 -28.18 -0.89
CA ASN A 103 -5.57 -29.30 -1.60
C ASN A 103 -5.55 -29.11 -3.14
N ASP A 104 -6.40 -28.22 -3.67
CA ASP A 104 -6.54 -28.02 -5.11
C ASP A 104 -5.67 -26.87 -5.64
N VAL A 105 -5.11 -26.06 -4.72
CA VAL A 105 -4.33 -24.86 -5.05
C VAL A 105 -2.95 -24.93 -4.43
N LEU A 106 -1.92 -24.72 -5.25
CA LEU A 106 -0.53 -24.75 -4.81
C LEU A 106 -0.03 -23.40 -4.29
N VAL A 107 -0.66 -22.30 -4.69
CA VAL A 107 -0.20 -20.95 -4.35
C VAL A 107 -1.40 -19.99 -4.24
N LEU A 108 -1.43 -19.19 -3.18
CA LEU A 108 -2.38 -18.11 -2.98
C LEU A 108 -1.63 -16.78 -2.84
N THR A 109 -2.10 -15.76 -3.53
CA THR A 109 -1.45 -14.45 -3.51
C THR A 109 -2.09 -13.54 -2.47
N VAL A 110 -1.32 -13.04 -1.52
CA VAL A 110 -1.72 -11.96 -0.61
C VAL A 110 -1.74 -10.65 -1.38
N THR A 111 -2.78 -9.87 -1.21
CA THR A 111 -3.00 -8.63 -1.96
C THR A 111 -3.24 -7.44 -1.05
N SER A 112 -3.26 -6.23 -1.62
CA SER A 112 -3.58 -5.00 -0.89
C SER A 112 -4.97 -5.03 -0.21
N GLN A 113 -5.88 -5.93 -0.61
CA GLN A 113 -7.18 -6.11 0.05
C GLN A 113 -7.07 -6.80 1.42
N ASP A 114 -6.01 -7.58 1.62
CA ASP A 114 -5.76 -8.28 2.88
C ASP A 114 -5.13 -7.35 3.92
N LEU A 115 -4.59 -6.21 3.48
CA LEU A 115 -4.01 -5.20 4.36
C LEU A 115 -5.11 -4.38 5.04
N LYS A 116 -5.22 -4.50 6.36
CA LYS A 116 -6.24 -3.84 7.17
C LYS A 116 -5.72 -2.52 7.71
N SER A 117 -6.45 -1.43 7.44
CA SER A 117 -6.18 -0.12 8.02
C SER A 117 -6.80 0.01 9.40
N HIS A 118 -6.07 0.56 10.36
CA HIS A 118 -6.60 0.93 11.67
C HIS A 118 -7.31 2.29 11.66
N ASN A 119 -7.19 3.05 10.57
CA ASN A 119 -7.87 4.33 10.41
C ASN A 119 -8.88 4.26 9.26
N PRO A 120 -10.19 4.51 9.52
CA PRO A 120 -11.25 4.40 8.51
C PRO A 120 -11.16 5.46 7.40
N ASN A 121 -10.30 6.47 7.53
CA ASN A 121 -10.12 7.50 6.53
C ASN A 121 -8.98 7.23 5.55
N VAL A 122 -8.20 6.18 5.80
CA VAL A 122 -7.05 5.80 4.97
C VAL A 122 -7.17 4.34 4.59
N GLU A 123 -7.21 4.08 3.31
CA GLU A 123 -7.38 2.75 2.76
C GLU A 123 -6.32 2.47 1.69
N PRO A 124 -5.81 1.23 1.59
CA PRO A 124 -4.98 0.84 0.45
C PRO A 124 -5.79 0.92 -0.84
N CYS A 125 -5.18 1.40 -1.90
CA CYS A 125 -5.81 1.37 -3.22
C CYS A 125 -5.81 -0.05 -3.80
N HIS A 126 -6.89 -0.37 -4.49
CA HIS A 126 -7.03 -1.61 -5.24
C HIS A 126 -7.24 -1.28 -6.72
N TYR A 127 -6.72 -2.10 -7.60
CA TYR A 127 -7.04 -1.99 -9.01
C TYR A 127 -8.44 -2.56 -9.25
N SER A 128 -9.33 -1.71 -9.70
CA SER A 128 -10.68 -2.07 -10.13
C SER A 128 -10.82 -1.76 -11.61
N SER A 129 -10.15 -2.54 -12.46
CA SER A 129 -10.40 -2.50 -13.90
C SER A 129 -11.47 -3.53 -14.22
N GLU A 130 -12.53 -3.12 -14.94
CA GLU A 130 -13.56 -4.07 -15.40
C GLU A 130 -12.97 -5.13 -16.35
N ARG A 131 -11.83 -4.84 -16.98
CA ARG A 131 -11.10 -5.77 -17.84
C ARG A 131 -10.38 -6.87 -17.06
N ASP A 132 -9.95 -6.57 -15.82
CA ASP A 132 -9.24 -7.53 -14.97
C ASP A 132 -10.18 -8.50 -14.26
N ARG A 133 -11.50 -8.27 -14.32
CA ARG A 133 -12.54 -9.16 -13.73
C ARG A 133 -12.67 -10.49 -14.42
N ILE A 134 -12.17 -10.63 -15.65
CA ILE A 134 -12.41 -11.82 -16.47
C ILE A 134 -11.36 -12.92 -16.23
N ASP A 135 -10.15 -12.57 -15.82
CA ASP A 135 -9.01 -13.51 -15.75
C ASP A 135 -8.41 -13.74 -14.35
N SER A 136 -8.72 -12.93 -13.35
CA SER A 136 -8.13 -13.12 -12.02
C SER A 136 -9.10 -13.83 -11.09
N ARG A 137 -8.87 -15.12 -10.91
CA ARG A 137 -9.43 -15.91 -9.78
C ARG A 137 -8.94 -15.37 -8.43
N ASP A 138 -7.91 -14.55 -8.44
CA ASP A 138 -7.31 -13.89 -7.29
C ASP A 138 -7.77 -12.43 -7.29
N GLY A 139 -8.61 -12.05 -6.34
CA GLY A 139 -9.29 -10.76 -6.21
C GLY A 139 -8.47 -9.52 -6.60
N HIS A 140 -9.15 -8.44 -6.91
CA HIS A 140 -8.68 -7.18 -7.53
C HIS A 140 -7.69 -6.33 -6.71
N GLY A 141 -6.82 -6.94 -5.91
CA GLY A 141 -5.79 -6.26 -5.11
C GLY A 141 -4.43 -6.21 -5.79
N ILE A 142 -3.59 -5.26 -5.38
CA ILE A 142 -2.17 -5.22 -5.77
C ILE A 142 -1.47 -6.40 -5.10
N PRO A 143 -0.79 -7.29 -5.84
CA PRO A 143 -0.14 -8.46 -5.27
C PRO A 143 1.06 -8.04 -4.39
N ILE A 144 1.11 -8.58 -3.15
CA ILE A 144 2.19 -8.35 -2.18
C ILE A 144 3.15 -9.53 -2.19
N VAL A 145 2.67 -10.71 -1.83
CA VAL A 145 3.46 -11.95 -1.73
C VAL A 145 2.61 -13.16 -2.06
N ALA A 146 3.22 -14.23 -2.52
CA ALA A 146 2.57 -15.50 -2.76
C ALA A 146 2.86 -16.48 -1.60
N LEU A 147 1.83 -17.13 -1.08
CA LEU A 147 1.89 -18.13 -0.02
C LEU A 147 1.68 -19.53 -0.62
N GLY A 148 2.53 -20.46 -0.25
CA GLY A 148 2.33 -21.88 -0.45
C GLY A 148 1.69 -22.56 0.78
N PRO A 149 1.34 -23.86 0.66
CA PRO A 149 0.78 -24.62 1.78
C PRO A 149 1.66 -24.55 3.03
N GLY A 150 1.05 -24.25 4.18
CA GLY A 150 1.73 -24.13 5.46
C GLY A 150 2.55 -22.83 5.65
N GLN A 151 2.49 -21.88 4.72
CA GLN A 151 3.14 -20.58 4.86
C GLN A 151 2.20 -19.54 5.46
N SER A 152 2.79 -18.63 6.22
CA SER A 152 2.11 -17.52 6.89
C SER A 152 2.95 -16.25 6.80
N ILE A 153 2.27 -15.11 6.90
CA ILE A 153 2.89 -13.81 7.04
C ILE A 153 2.09 -12.98 8.03
N LYS A 154 2.79 -12.40 9.02
CA LYS A 154 2.22 -11.49 9.99
C LYS A 154 3.13 -10.30 10.16
N LEU A 155 2.59 -9.09 9.94
CA LEU A 155 3.35 -7.84 10.04
C LEU A 155 2.45 -6.66 10.42
N GLU A 156 3.08 -5.65 10.97
CA GLU A 156 2.51 -4.31 11.13
C GLU A 156 3.25 -3.32 10.24
N ALA A 157 2.51 -2.43 9.59
CA ALA A 157 3.06 -1.42 8.71
C ALA A 157 2.60 -0.02 9.15
N ILE A 158 3.52 0.94 9.16
CA ILE A 158 3.28 2.30 9.60
C ILE A 158 3.45 3.23 8.40
N ALA A 159 2.37 3.93 8.05
CA ALA A 159 2.38 4.96 7.02
C ALA A 159 2.52 6.34 7.63
N LYS A 160 3.36 7.17 7.01
CA LYS A 160 3.63 8.57 7.39
C LYS A 160 3.35 9.53 6.24
N LYS A 161 3.14 10.79 6.59
CA LYS A 161 3.07 11.88 5.62
C LYS A 161 4.48 12.30 5.23
N GLY A 162 4.74 12.37 3.95
CA GLY A 162 6.02 12.82 3.40
C GLY A 162 5.89 13.36 1.99
N ILE A 163 7.00 13.82 1.47
CA ILE A 163 7.20 14.18 0.05
C ILE A 163 8.21 13.19 -0.54
N ALA A 164 8.21 12.99 -1.86
CA ALA A 164 9.06 11.99 -2.48
C ALA A 164 10.56 12.13 -2.16
N LYS A 165 11.05 13.34 -1.88
CA LYS A 165 12.44 13.59 -1.47
C LYS A 165 12.78 13.19 -0.03
N SER A 166 11.77 12.99 0.83
CA SER A 166 11.97 12.68 2.26
C SER A 166 11.61 11.24 2.62
N ILE A 167 11.06 10.50 1.67
CA ILE A 167 10.64 9.10 1.85
C ILE A 167 11.68 8.11 1.28
N TRP A 168 12.66 8.64 0.51
CA TRP A 168 13.77 7.84 -0.09
C TRP A 168 15.12 8.34 0.38
#